data_d3942b1f700dfd6b6b37e4bb38865ea1
#
_entry.id   d3942b1f700dfd6b6b37e4bb38865ea1
#
_cell.length_a   1.000
_cell.length_b   1.000
_cell.length_c   1.000
_cell.angle_alpha   90.00
_cell.angle_beta   90.00
_cell.angle_gamma   90.00
#
_symmetry.space_group_name_H-M   'P 1'
#
loop_
_entity.id
_entity.type
_entity.pdbx_description
1 polymer ?
#
loop_
_entity_poly.entity_id
_entity_poly.type
_entity_poly.pdbx_seq_one_letter_code
_entity_poly.pdbx_strand_id
1 'polypeptide(L)'
;LKSLSIENEIKKDTIKFKQPSWRYDLERPIDLIEEIAKHYGFNNFKSTLPIGNNLNQVGNYWNVRKYFIDKLSLEKFNETQSLSFTQKEYNEFFDPDKEGVKVLNPIDQTQEYLRTNLYYSLIKTYKFNYDQNNFSGKYFEINNIYNNSTNKNYKKIPKQDYTLGYLVPDNNSDINPMQYIASLLRKILPGVSFEQLSKPGFHQNNSYLIMADNKLVGHTGQLSYLLKEELDLSENLFLSQIYLEELNFEGLNTSNYKPLSHYPFIKFDLSFKVNRDLNANDLIQEVENLLQNNENSIKVFDDYAFEKTRNLGIRIITRSYEKTYNEKDNTEILNMIVDKLTSKFNITLN
;
A
#
# COMPACT_ATOMS: atom_id res chain seq x y z
N LEU A 1 -14.94 -5.47 -54.32
CA LEU A 1 -14.77 -4.06 -54.64
C LEU A 1 -15.85 -3.54 -55.57
N LYS A 2 -16.27 -4.32 -56.60
CA LYS A 2 -17.38 -3.90 -57.48
C LYS A 2 -18.70 -3.71 -56.74
N SER A 3 -18.99 -4.58 -55.78
CA SER A 3 -20.18 -4.44 -54.91
C SER A 3 -20.15 -3.18 -54.03
N LEU A 4 -18.98 -2.64 -53.77
CA LEU A 4 -18.75 -1.39 -53.06
C LEU A 4 -18.65 -0.16 -53.96
N SER A 5 -18.96 -0.33 -55.26
CA SER A 5 -18.82 0.74 -56.27
C SER A 5 -17.42 1.36 -56.36
N ILE A 6 -16.38 0.57 -56.04
CA ILE A 6 -14.98 0.98 -56.17
C ILE A 6 -14.46 0.53 -57.52
N GLU A 7 -14.10 1.49 -58.38
CA GLU A 7 -13.46 1.22 -59.66
C GLU A 7 -12.11 0.54 -59.43
N ASN A 8 -11.93 -0.64 -60.06
CA ASN A 8 -10.71 -1.41 -59.87
C ASN A 8 -10.31 -2.16 -61.15
N GLU A 9 -9.01 -2.36 -61.32
CA GLU A 9 -8.38 -3.14 -62.38
C GLU A 9 -7.47 -4.19 -61.75
N ILE A 10 -7.70 -5.45 -62.06
CA ILE A 10 -6.88 -6.57 -61.55
C ILE A 10 -5.87 -6.95 -62.62
N LYS A 11 -4.57 -6.87 -62.30
CA LYS A 11 -3.44 -7.28 -63.15
C LYS A 11 -2.60 -8.31 -62.42
N LYS A 12 -2.70 -9.57 -62.79
CA LYS A 12 -1.97 -10.70 -62.19
C LYS A 12 -2.00 -10.62 -60.65
N ASP A 13 -0.93 -10.08 -60.05
CA ASP A 13 -0.72 -10.02 -58.60
C ASP A 13 -1.00 -8.64 -57.96
N THR A 14 -1.57 -7.71 -58.73
CA THR A 14 -1.84 -6.35 -58.25
C THR A 14 -3.26 -5.92 -58.56
N ILE A 15 -3.83 -5.17 -57.63
CA ILE A 15 -5.13 -4.51 -57.77
C ILE A 15 -4.87 -3.00 -57.80
N LYS A 16 -5.20 -2.36 -58.94
CA LYS A 16 -5.25 -0.91 -59.02
C LYS A 16 -6.67 -0.47 -58.74
N PHE A 17 -6.85 0.50 -57.88
CA PHE A 17 -8.16 1.07 -57.57
C PHE A 17 -8.11 2.58 -57.65
N LYS A 18 -9.26 3.19 -57.91
CA LYS A 18 -9.45 4.63 -57.87
C LYS A 18 -10.27 4.95 -56.65
N GLN A 19 -9.77 5.81 -55.77
CA GLN A 19 -10.48 6.27 -54.60
C GLN A 19 -11.78 6.96 -55.05
N PRO A 20 -12.94 6.50 -54.55
CA PRO A 20 -14.21 7.20 -54.80
C PRO A 20 -14.27 8.51 -54.02
N SER A 21 -14.92 9.53 -54.59
CA SER A 21 -15.01 10.86 -53.96
C SER A 21 -15.77 10.89 -52.64
N TRP A 22 -16.54 9.85 -52.31
CA TRP A 22 -17.28 9.71 -51.04
C TRP A 22 -16.55 8.86 -49.98
N ARG A 23 -15.38 8.25 -50.31
CA ARG A 23 -14.55 7.41 -49.43
C ARG A 23 -13.23 8.09 -49.16
N TYR A 24 -13.21 9.08 -48.27
CA TYR A 24 -12.01 9.80 -47.87
C TYR A 24 -11.02 8.97 -47.09
N ASP A 25 -11.50 7.86 -46.51
CA ASP A 25 -10.76 6.90 -45.72
C ASP A 25 -9.88 5.94 -46.54
N LEU A 26 -10.11 5.82 -47.87
CA LEU A 26 -9.36 4.88 -48.72
C LEU A 26 -8.16 5.56 -49.39
N GLU A 27 -7.20 6.06 -48.63
CA GLU A 27 -6.03 6.76 -49.18
C GLU A 27 -4.84 5.83 -49.45
N ARG A 28 -4.70 4.78 -48.64
CA ARG A 28 -3.55 3.88 -48.66
C ARG A 28 -3.94 2.47 -49.07
N PRO A 29 -2.98 1.67 -49.61
CA PRO A 29 -3.25 0.26 -49.94
C PRO A 29 -3.81 -0.55 -48.78
N ILE A 30 -3.41 -0.26 -47.53
CA ILE A 30 -3.90 -0.98 -46.33
C ILE A 30 -5.40 -0.74 -46.09
N ASP A 31 -5.90 0.44 -46.44
CA ASP A 31 -7.31 0.79 -46.25
C ASP A 31 -8.18 -0.07 -47.20
N LEU A 32 -7.68 -0.35 -48.41
CA LEU A 32 -8.34 -1.27 -49.36
C LEU A 32 -8.29 -2.73 -48.88
N ILE A 33 -7.17 -3.14 -48.25
CA ILE A 33 -7.00 -4.47 -47.66
C ILE A 33 -8.02 -4.65 -46.55
N GLU A 34 -8.25 -3.64 -45.72
CA GLU A 34 -9.26 -3.65 -44.69
C GLU A 34 -10.66 -3.89 -45.23
N GLU A 35 -11.05 -3.19 -46.27
CA GLU A 35 -12.33 -3.39 -46.95
C GLU A 35 -12.51 -4.82 -47.49
N ILE A 36 -11.46 -5.35 -48.13
CA ILE A 36 -11.48 -6.74 -48.61
C ILE A 36 -11.61 -7.70 -47.43
N ALA A 37 -10.89 -7.48 -46.35
CA ALA A 37 -10.94 -8.34 -45.17
C ALA A 37 -12.32 -8.32 -44.47
N LYS A 38 -12.97 -7.16 -44.38
CA LYS A 38 -14.35 -7.05 -43.91
C LYS A 38 -15.33 -7.90 -44.69
N HIS A 39 -15.24 -7.82 -46.03
CA HIS A 39 -16.15 -8.56 -46.93
C HIS A 39 -15.84 -10.06 -47.02
N TYR A 40 -14.55 -10.42 -46.89
CA TYR A 40 -14.14 -11.82 -46.78
C TYR A 40 -14.60 -12.45 -45.48
N GLY A 41 -14.68 -11.64 -44.41
CA GLY A 41 -15.04 -12.02 -43.03
C GLY A 41 -13.84 -12.32 -42.18
N PHE A 42 -13.70 -11.59 -41.09
CA PHE A 42 -12.56 -11.75 -40.16
C PHE A 42 -12.45 -13.16 -39.58
N ASN A 43 -13.57 -13.88 -39.42
CA ASN A 43 -13.58 -15.25 -38.93
C ASN A 43 -12.88 -16.27 -39.85
N ASN A 44 -12.65 -15.91 -41.11
CA ASN A 44 -11.96 -16.74 -42.08
C ASN A 44 -10.44 -16.64 -41.99
N PHE A 45 -9.92 -15.68 -41.19
CA PHE A 45 -8.48 -15.58 -40.93
C PHE A 45 -8.11 -16.40 -39.71
N LYS A 46 -7.03 -17.17 -39.83
CA LYS A 46 -6.47 -17.87 -38.70
C LYS A 46 -5.90 -16.85 -37.71
N SER A 47 -6.35 -16.92 -36.47
CA SER A 47 -5.74 -16.16 -35.38
C SER A 47 -4.31 -16.64 -35.16
N THR A 48 -3.33 -15.77 -35.30
CA THR A 48 -1.92 -16.06 -35.01
C THR A 48 -1.43 -15.09 -33.96
N LEU A 49 -0.75 -15.61 -32.94
CA LEU A 49 -0.06 -14.75 -31.99
C LEU A 49 1.17 -14.13 -32.68
N PRO A 50 1.39 -12.82 -32.52
CA PRO A 50 2.62 -12.21 -33.02
C PRO A 50 3.81 -12.87 -32.35
N ILE A 51 4.76 -13.35 -33.15
CA ILE A 51 6.04 -13.89 -32.64
C ILE A 51 6.90 -12.68 -32.29
N GLY A 52 6.83 -12.27 -31.04
CA GLY A 52 7.71 -11.23 -30.50
C GLY A 52 8.88 -11.90 -29.80
N ASN A 53 10.09 -11.64 -30.23
CA ASN A 53 11.31 -12.07 -29.51
C ASN A 53 11.57 -11.27 -28.23
N ASN A 54 10.82 -10.21 -27.99
CA ASN A 54 10.83 -9.42 -26.77
C ASN A 54 9.45 -9.48 -26.13
N LEU A 55 9.25 -10.47 -25.27
CA LEU A 55 8.35 -10.28 -24.14
C LEU A 55 8.96 -9.13 -23.35
N ASN A 56 8.55 -7.90 -23.64
CA ASN A 56 8.88 -6.77 -22.78
C ASN A 56 8.49 -7.19 -21.38
N GLN A 57 9.49 -7.34 -20.51
CA GLN A 57 9.23 -7.53 -19.10
C GLN A 57 8.33 -6.37 -18.70
N VAL A 58 7.16 -6.69 -18.19
CA VAL A 58 6.27 -5.69 -17.60
C VAL A 58 7.12 -4.92 -16.61
N GLY A 59 7.24 -3.61 -16.81
CA GLY A 59 8.14 -2.79 -15.99
C GLY A 59 7.81 -2.99 -14.52
N ASN A 60 8.82 -2.94 -13.67
CA ASN A 60 8.71 -3.16 -12.21
C ASN A 60 7.58 -2.31 -11.59
N TYR A 61 7.36 -1.11 -12.10
CA TYR A 61 6.27 -0.21 -11.76
C TYR A 61 4.88 -0.87 -11.76
N TRP A 62 4.52 -1.62 -12.82
CA TRP A 62 3.22 -2.28 -12.93
C TRP A 62 3.07 -3.44 -11.95
N ASN A 63 4.14 -4.19 -11.73
CA ASN A 63 4.15 -5.30 -10.78
C ASN A 63 3.96 -4.80 -9.35
N VAL A 64 4.63 -3.71 -9.00
CA VAL A 64 4.51 -3.01 -7.71
C VAL A 64 3.09 -2.52 -7.50
N ARG A 65 2.57 -1.76 -8.47
CA ARG A 65 1.21 -1.23 -8.40
C ARG A 65 0.19 -2.36 -8.24
N LYS A 66 0.27 -3.39 -9.07
CA LYS A 66 -0.61 -4.55 -9.00
C LYS A 66 -0.55 -5.24 -7.65
N TYR A 67 0.65 -5.44 -7.10
CA TYR A 67 0.84 -6.05 -5.79
C TYR A 67 0.05 -5.32 -4.70
N PHE A 68 0.18 -4.00 -4.60
CA PHE A 68 -0.52 -3.24 -3.57
C PHE A 68 -2.04 -3.18 -3.82
N ILE A 69 -2.48 -3.04 -5.06
CA ILE A 69 -3.91 -3.09 -5.40
C ILE A 69 -4.51 -4.42 -4.94
N ASP A 70 -3.90 -5.55 -5.30
CA ASP A 70 -4.40 -6.88 -4.95
C ASP A 70 -4.47 -7.05 -3.42
N LYS A 71 -3.43 -6.64 -2.69
CA LYS A 71 -3.38 -6.76 -1.22
C LYS A 71 -4.40 -5.87 -0.51
N LEU A 72 -4.50 -4.61 -0.91
CA LEU A 72 -5.42 -3.65 -0.28
C LEU A 72 -6.89 -3.95 -0.63
N SER A 73 -7.16 -4.41 -1.84
CA SER A 73 -8.51 -4.84 -2.24
C SER A 73 -9.01 -6.04 -1.42
N LEU A 74 -8.14 -7.00 -1.11
CA LEU A 74 -8.45 -8.11 -0.21
C LEU A 74 -8.80 -7.65 1.21
N GLU A 75 -8.20 -6.54 1.68
CA GLU A 75 -8.49 -5.91 2.96
C GLU A 75 -9.68 -4.91 2.87
N LYS A 76 -10.42 -4.91 1.76
CA LYS A 76 -11.62 -4.10 1.49
C LYS A 76 -11.34 -2.59 1.45
N PHE A 77 -10.18 -2.19 0.94
CA PHE A 77 -9.95 -0.81 0.57
C PHE A 77 -10.50 -0.52 -0.82
N ASN A 78 -10.97 0.70 -1.01
CA ASN A 78 -11.40 1.23 -2.30
C ASN A 78 -10.28 2.05 -2.92
N GLU A 79 -9.88 1.72 -4.16
CA GLU A 79 -8.93 2.54 -4.91
C GLU A 79 -9.58 3.86 -5.32
N THR A 80 -8.83 4.94 -5.16
CA THR A 80 -9.23 6.27 -5.61
C THR A 80 -8.19 6.85 -6.55
N GLN A 81 -8.62 7.74 -7.42
CA GLN A 81 -7.75 8.54 -8.27
C GLN A 81 -8.19 10.00 -8.18
N SER A 82 -7.33 10.82 -7.60
CA SER A 82 -7.57 12.24 -7.47
C SER A 82 -6.69 13.06 -8.41
N LEU A 83 -7.08 14.31 -8.63
CA LEU A 83 -6.25 15.26 -9.36
C LEU A 83 -4.96 15.57 -8.58
N SER A 84 -3.87 15.76 -9.29
CA SER A 84 -2.58 16.14 -8.69
C SER A 84 -2.53 17.59 -8.21
N PHE A 85 -3.57 18.36 -8.48
CA PHE A 85 -3.67 19.77 -8.12
C PHE A 85 -4.33 19.96 -6.76
N THR A 86 -3.85 20.97 -6.02
CA THR A 86 -4.33 21.30 -4.67
C THR A 86 -4.12 22.78 -4.37
N GLN A 87 -4.62 23.25 -3.24
CA GLN A 87 -4.31 24.54 -2.67
C GLN A 87 -3.01 24.47 -1.86
N LYS A 88 -2.34 25.61 -1.69
CA LYS A 88 -1.11 25.73 -0.90
C LYS A 88 -1.30 25.25 0.54
N GLU A 89 -2.37 25.67 1.19
CA GLU A 89 -2.72 25.39 2.57
C GLU A 89 -2.78 23.87 2.85
N TYR A 90 -3.35 23.08 1.93
CA TYR A 90 -3.47 21.64 2.10
C TYR A 90 -2.13 20.88 2.01
N ASN A 91 -1.16 21.45 1.29
CA ASN A 91 0.22 20.97 1.35
C ASN A 91 0.85 21.33 2.69
N GLU A 92 0.65 22.56 3.16
CA GLU A 92 1.25 23.11 4.39
C GLU A 92 0.73 22.42 5.66
N PHE A 93 -0.47 21.85 5.65
CA PHE A 93 -0.98 21.07 6.78
C PHE A 93 -0.06 19.91 7.19
N PHE A 94 0.57 19.27 6.23
CA PHE A 94 1.40 18.09 6.46
C PHE A 94 2.88 18.32 6.16
N ASP A 95 3.20 19.23 5.29
CA ASP A 95 4.55 19.48 4.78
C ASP A 95 4.84 21.01 4.72
N PRO A 96 4.78 21.76 5.85
CA PRO A 96 4.95 23.21 5.84
C PRO A 96 6.33 23.65 5.36
N ASP A 97 7.35 22.81 5.55
CA ASP A 97 8.73 23.10 5.15
C ASP A 97 9.02 22.75 3.68
N LYS A 98 8.08 22.13 2.97
CA LYS A 98 8.21 21.81 1.56
C LYS A 98 7.65 22.90 0.68
N GLU A 99 8.47 23.49 -0.15
CA GLU A 99 7.99 24.40 -1.18
C GLU A 99 7.21 23.61 -2.24
N GLY A 100 5.91 23.84 -2.32
CA GLY A 100 5.04 23.25 -3.33
C GLY A 100 5.33 23.80 -4.73
N VAL A 101 5.13 23.00 -5.75
CA VAL A 101 5.27 23.41 -7.15
C VAL A 101 4.04 24.20 -7.57
N LYS A 102 4.22 25.48 -7.85
CA LYS A 102 3.12 26.36 -8.30
C LYS A 102 2.85 26.17 -9.80
N VAL A 103 1.56 26.07 -10.16
CA VAL A 103 1.09 26.00 -11.55
C VAL A 103 1.04 27.41 -12.13
N LEU A 104 1.59 27.62 -13.33
CA LEU A 104 1.67 28.93 -13.96
C LEU A 104 0.30 29.49 -14.39
N ASN A 105 -0.59 28.59 -14.84
CA ASN A 105 -1.91 28.92 -15.37
C ASN A 105 -2.97 27.97 -14.81
N PRO A 106 -3.28 28.06 -13.49
CA PRO A 106 -4.27 27.18 -12.88
C PRO A 106 -5.67 27.47 -13.45
N ILE A 107 -6.53 26.44 -13.48
CA ILE A 107 -7.92 26.59 -13.91
C ILE A 107 -8.69 27.46 -12.92
N ASP A 108 -8.43 27.26 -11.63
CA ASP A 108 -8.98 28.06 -10.53
C ASP A 108 -8.01 28.09 -9.34
N GLN A 109 -8.35 28.90 -8.32
CA GLN A 109 -7.54 29.06 -7.12
C GLN A 109 -7.42 27.79 -6.28
N THR A 110 -8.33 26.84 -6.43
CA THR A 110 -8.28 25.55 -5.71
C THR A 110 -7.27 24.57 -6.31
N GLN A 111 -6.63 24.92 -7.43
CA GLN A 111 -5.73 24.08 -8.22
C GLN A 111 -4.39 24.78 -8.53
N GLU A 112 -3.95 25.67 -7.66
CA GLU A 112 -2.74 26.48 -7.90
C GLU A 112 -1.42 25.70 -7.70
N TYR A 113 -1.42 24.60 -6.95
CA TYR A 113 -0.21 23.88 -6.61
C TYR A 113 -0.32 22.40 -6.95
N LEU A 114 0.81 21.76 -7.21
CA LEU A 114 0.90 20.30 -7.21
C LEU A 114 1.01 19.80 -5.77
N ARG A 115 0.37 18.67 -5.49
CA ARG A 115 0.35 18.06 -4.16
C ARG A 115 1.72 17.53 -3.73
N THR A 116 2.10 17.73 -2.47
CA THR A 116 3.31 17.20 -1.84
C THR A 116 3.08 15.87 -1.11
N ASN A 117 1.81 15.49 -0.92
CA ASN A 117 1.38 14.26 -0.26
C ASN A 117 0.00 13.83 -0.77
N LEU A 118 -0.43 12.61 -0.39
CA LEU A 118 -1.75 12.06 -0.78
C LEU A 118 -2.83 12.26 0.29
N TYR A 119 -2.50 12.85 1.44
CA TYR A 119 -3.40 12.88 2.59
C TYR A 119 -4.67 13.67 2.35
N TYR A 120 -4.54 14.90 1.87
CA TYR A 120 -5.71 15.75 1.68
C TYR A 120 -6.68 15.18 0.63
N SER A 121 -6.17 14.61 -0.44
CA SER A 121 -7.03 13.99 -1.45
C SER A 121 -7.80 12.78 -0.90
N LEU A 122 -7.17 11.97 -0.04
CA LEU A 122 -7.83 10.86 0.64
C LEU A 122 -8.87 11.35 1.66
N ILE A 123 -8.56 12.38 2.44
CA ILE A 123 -9.51 13.01 3.38
C ILE A 123 -10.72 13.58 2.63
N LYS A 124 -10.48 14.29 1.53
CA LYS A 124 -11.57 14.83 0.69
C LYS A 124 -12.48 13.73 0.16
N THR A 125 -11.89 12.64 -0.31
CA THR A 125 -12.64 11.48 -0.78
C THR A 125 -13.44 10.83 0.35
N TYR A 126 -12.84 10.67 1.53
CA TYR A 126 -13.53 10.15 2.70
C TYR A 126 -14.71 11.05 3.09
N LYS A 127 -14.48 12.36 3.25
CA LYS A 127 -15.53 13.32 3.63
C LYS A 127 -16.69 13.30 2.65
N PHE A 128 -16.42 13.32 1.36
CA PHE A 128 -17.45 13.23 0.33
C PHE A 128 -18.30 11.96 0.47
N ASN A 129 -17.69 10.82 0.69
CA ASN A 129 -18.41 9.55 0.88
C ASN A 129 -19.16 9.49 2.22
N TYR A 130 -18.57 10.05 3.27
CA TYR A 130 -19.19 10.17 4.59
C TYR A 130 -20.49 10.96 4.51
N ASP A 131 -20.49 12.10 3.81
CA ASP A 131 -21.66 12.93 3.59
C ASP A 131 -22.75 12.23 2.74
N GLN A 132 -22.38 11.18 2.02
CA GLN A 132 -23.30 10.28 1.31
C GLN A 132 -23.71 9.04 2.15
N ASN A 133 -23.51 9.06 3.46
CA ASN A 133 -23.81 7.98 4.41
C ASN A 133 -22.94 6.71 4.24
N ASN A 134 -21.77 6.82 3.62
CA ASN A 134 -20.78 5.74 3.57
C ASN A 134 -19.70 5.97 4.63
N PHE A 135 -19.98 5.60 5.87
CA PHE A 135 -19.16 5.92 7.05
C PHE A 135 -17.95 5.00 7.23
N SER A 136 -17.93 3.81 6.64
CA SER A 136 -16.92 2.78 6.88
C SER A 136 -15.88 2.65 5.77
N GLY A 137 -15.88 3.56 4.81
CA GLY A 137 -15.01 3.50 3.64
C GLY A 137 -13.52 3.60 4.00
N LYS A 138 -12.74 2.60 3.63
CA LYS A 138 -11.28 2.65 3.61
C LYS A 138 -10.83 2.96 2.18
N TYR A 139 -9.92 3.90 2.03
CA TYR A 139 -9.50 4.39 0.71
C TYR A 139 -7.99 4.31 0.55
N PHE A 140 -7.53 4.05 -0.67
CA PHE A 140 -6.13 4.17 -1.03
C PHE A 140 -5.95 4.79 -2.41
N GLU A 141 -4.81 5.40 -2.61
CA GLU A 141 -4.38 5.95 -3.89
C GLU A 141 -2.91 5.61 -4.14
N ILE A 142 -2.58 5.17 -5.35
CA ILE A 142 -1.21 4.97 -5.80
C ILE A 142 -0.94 5.96 -6.91
N ASN A 143 -0.17 7.02 -6.60
CA ASN A 143 0.05 8.10 -7.54
C ASN A 143 1.30 8.92 -7.19
N ASN A 144 1.67 9.85 -8.06
CA ASN A 144 2.79 10.74 -7.83
C ASN A 144 2.45 11.87 -6.84
N ILE A 145 3.43 12.19 -6.03
CA ILE A 145 3.55 13.45 -5.29
C ILE A 145 4.71 14.27 -5.86
N TYR A 146 4.73 15.55 -5.63
CA TYR A 146 5.64 16.47 -6.29
C TYR A 146 6.43 17.30 -5.29
N ASN A 147 7.71 17.52 -5.60
CA ASN A 147 8.60 18.36 -4.81
C ASN A 147 9.31 19.34 -5.72
N ASN A 148 9.47 20.59 -5.28
CA ASN A 148 10.17 21.63 -6.04
C ASN A 148 11.69 21.38 -6.17
N SER A 149 12.23 20.37 -5.52
CA SER A 149 13.61 19.93 -5.76
C SER A 149 13.78 19.47 -7.21
N THR A 150 14.91 19.81 -7.80
CA THR A 150 15.19 19.44 -9.19
C THR A 150 15.35 17.92 -9.35
N ASN A 151 14.73 17.36 -10.37
CA ASN A 151 14.97 15.99 -10.77
C ASN A 151 16.45 15.80 -11.18
N LYS A 152 17.10 14.73 -10.71
CA LYS A 152 18.50 14.44 -11.02
C LYS A 152 18.79 14.35 -12.53
N ASN A 153 17.81 13.89 -13.31
CA ASN A 153 17.96 13.66 -14.76
C ASN A 153 17.44 14.84 -15.60
N TYR A 154 16.54 15.67 -15.05
CA TYR A 154 15.87 16.75 -15.77
C TYR A 154 15.78 18.01 -14.89
N LYS A 155 16.74 18.92 -15.02
CA LYS A 155 16.89 20.14 -14.20
C LYS A 155 15.68 21.10 -14.19
N LYS A 156 14.71 20.93 -15.10
CA LYS A 156 13.52 21.79 -15.22
C LYS A 156 12.20 21.09 -14.82
N ILE A 157 12.28 19.82 -14.44
CA ILE A 157 11.09 19.04 -14.07
C ILE A 157 11.12 18.81 -12.57
N PRO A 158 10.05 19.11 -11.83
CA PRO A 158 9.95 18.82 -10.41
C PRO A 158 10.21 17.33 -10.13
N LYS A 159 10.79 17.04 -8.97
CA LYS A 159 10.93 15.65 -8.53
C LYS A 159 9.53 15.07 -8.33
N GLN A 160 9.30 13.87 -8.86
CA GLN A 160 8.09 13.10 -8.70
C GLN A 160 8.44 11.85 -7.92
N ASP A 161 7.72 11.61 -6.83
CA ASP A 161 7.88 10.41 -6.03
C ASP A 161 6.61 9.55 -6.15
N TYR A 162 6.76 8.32 -6.64
CA TYR A 162 5.64 7.39 -6.75
C TYR A 162 5.29 6.81 -5.39
N THR A 163 4.05 7.00 -4.97
CA THR A 163 3.66 6.88 -3.58
C THR A 163 2.34 6.15 -3.45
N LEU A 164 2.24 5.29 -2.45
CA LEU A 164 0.98 4.73 -1.96
C LEU A 164 0.53 5.54 -0.74
N GLY A 165 -0.66 6.11 -0.81
CA GLY A 165 -1.36 6.66 0.35
C GLY A 165 -2.59 5.82 0.69
N TYR A 166 -2.92 5.68 1.97
CA TYR A 166 -4.20 5.09 2.37
C TYR A 166 -4.75 5.70 3.66
N LEU A 167 -6.06 5.57 3.81
CA LEU A 167 -6.84 6.12 4.91
C LEU A 167 -7.71 5.04 5.53
N VAL A 168 -7.72 5.00 6.86
CA VAL A 168 -8.58 4.14 7.69
C VAL A 168 -9.33 5.02 8.68
N PRO A 169 -10.67 5.04 8.68
CA PRO A 169 -11.45 5.72 9.70
C PRO A 169 -11.51 4.92 11.00
N ASP A 170 -11.72 5.61 12.12
CA ASP A 170 -12.00 4.99 13.41
C ASP A 170 -13.49 4.65 13.50
N ASN A 171 -13.84 3.45 13.15
CA ASN A 171 -15.24 2.99 13.11
C ASN A 171 -15.70 2.35 14.42
N ASN A 172 -15.09 2.69 15.56
CA ASN A 172 -15.39 2.08 16.86
C ASN A 172 -15.33 0.53 16.83
N SER A 173 -14.43 -0.01 16.02
CA SER A 173 -14.18 -1.45 15.97
C SER A 173 -13.39 -1.90 17.22
N ASP A 174 -13.51 -3.18 17.59
CA ASP A 174 -12.75 -3.78 18.71
C ASP A 174 -11.21 -3.72 18.50
N ILE A 175 -10.77 -3.38 17.29
CA ILE A 175 -9.35 -3.28 16.94
C ILE A 175 -8.98 -1.81 16.75
N ASN A 176 -7.99 -1.35 17.52
CA ASN A 176 -7.43 -0.02 17.36
C ASN A 176 -6.91 0.16 15.91
N PRO A 177 -7.29 1.24 15.20
CA PRO A 177 -6.89 1.46 13.81
C PRO A 177 -5.37 1.45 13.58
N MET A 178 -4.56 1.94 14.52
CA MET A 178 -3.09 1.88 14.41
C MET A 178 -2.57 0.44 14.51
N GLN A 179 -3.17 -0.41 15.36
CA GLN A 179 -2.83 -1.84 15.41
C GLN A 179 -3.22 -2.55 14.12
N TYR A 180 -4.37 -2.21 13.55
CA TYR A 180 -4.80 -2.71 12.24
C TYR A 180 -3.82 -2.31 11.15
N ILE A 181 -3.43 -1.02 11.08
CA ILE A 181 -2.45 -0.51 10.12
C ILE A 181 -1.09 -1.19 10.29
N ALA A 182 -0.61 -1.35 11.51
CA ALA A 182 0.66 -2.04 11.76
C ALA A 182 0.61 -3.51 11.32
N SER A 183 -0.50 -4.20 11.57
CA SER A 183 -0.73 -5.58 11.09
C SER A 183 -0.78 -5.65 9.56
N LEU A 184 -1.49 -4.73 8.91
CA LEU A 184 -1.56 -4.62 7.46
C LEU A 184 -0.16 -4.40 6.86
N LEU A 185 0.59 -3.44 7.40
CA LEU A 185 1.94 -3.14 6.92
C LEU A 185 2.88 -4.33 7.04
N ARG A 186 2.82 -5.09 8.15
CA ARG A 186 3.60 -6.33 8.31
C ARG A 186 3.23 -7.42 7.30
N LYS A 187 1.98 -7.46 6.84
CA LYS A 187 1.54 -8.40 5.80
C LYS A 187 2.05 -8.00 4.40
N ILE A 188 2.13 -6.71 4.11
CA ILE A 188 2.45 -6.20 2.77
C ILE A 188 3.92 -5.79 2.61
N LEU A 189 4.62 -5.54 3.71
CA LEU A 189 6.04 -5.14 3.73
C LEU A 189 6.80 -6.02 4.73
N PRO A 190 7.58 -7.00 4.27
CA PRO A 190 8.44 -7.80 5.15
C PRO A 190 9.45 -6.95 5.91
N GLY A 191 9.73 -7.31 7.16
CA GLY A 191 10.75 -6.63 7.97
C GLY A 191 10.41 -5.19 8.37
N VAL A 192 9.13 -4.81 8.34
CA VAL A 192 8.70 -3.47 8.71
C VAL A 192 8.80 -3.25 10.24
N SER A 193 9.36 -2.11 10.62
CA SER A 193 9.39 -1.59 12.00
C SER A 193 8.89 -0.15 12.05
N PHE A 194 8.63 0.34 13.25
CA PHE A 194 8.01 1.65 13.48
C PHE A 194 8.82 2.43 14.51
N GLU A 195 9.07 3.71 14.22
CA GLU A 195 9.72 4.65 15.11
C GLU A 195 8.81 5.83 15.38
N GLN A 196 8.85 6.39 16.60
CA GLN A 196 8.00 7.55 16.94
C GLN A 196 8.29 8.71 16.00
N LEU A 197 7.23 9.34 15.49
CA LEU A 197 7.30 10.52 14.61
C LEU A 197 6.62 11.72 15.26
N SER A 198 7.21 12.89 15.15
CA SER A 198 6.51 14.17 15.36
C SER A 198 6.47 14.90 14.03
N LYS A 199 5.30 15.00 13.42
CA LYS A 199 5.11 15.62 12.10
C LYS A 199 3.85 16.49 12.13
N PRO A 200 3.89 17.69 11.53
CA PRO A 200 2.70 18.51 11.33
C PRO A 200 1.55 17.72 10.71
N GLY A 201 0.33 18.04 11.07
CA GLY A 201 -0.86 17.36 10.58
C GLY A 201 -1.21 16.06 11.32
N PHE A 202 -0.29 15.50 12.11
CA PHE A 202 -0.51 14.26 12.85
C PHE A 202 -0.57 14.48 14.36
N HIS A 203 -1.22 13.55 15.05
CA HIS A 203 -1.24 13.50 16.50
C HIS A 203 0.15 13.16 17.05
N GLN A 204 0.67 13.94 18.02
CA GLN A 204 2.05 13.86 18.49
C GLN A 204 2.46 12.46 19.02
N ASN A 205 1.54 11.78 19.73
CA ASN A 205 1.83 10.50 20.37
C ASN A 205 1.32 9.29 19.57
N ASN A 206 0.68 9.52 18.41
CA ASN A 206 0.08 8.45 17.63
C ASN A 206 0.45 8.60 16.14
N SER A 207 1.74 8.80 15.90
CA SER A 207 2.32 8.88 14.57
C SER A 207 3.71 8.26 14.53
N TYR A 208 4.06 7.61 13.44
CA TYR A 208 5.24 6.76 13.32
C TYR A 208 5.86 6.86 11.93
N LEU A 209 7.19 6.81 11.90
CA LEU A 209 7.96 6.46 10.70
C LEU A 209 7.77 4.98 10.40
N ILE A 210 7.70 4.65 9.13
CA ILE A 210 7.66 3.27 8.63
C ILE A 210 9.06 2.97 8.10
N MET A 211 9.75 2.03 8.73
CA MET A 211 11.06 1.55 8.33
C MET A 211 10.95 0.16 7.71
N ALA A 212 11.65 -0.09 6.60
CA ALA A 212 11.82 -1.42 6.04
C ALA A 212 13.29 -1.59 5.66
N ASP A 213 13.91 -2.72 6.02
CA ASP A 213 15.35 -2.99 5.81
C ASP A 213 16.24 -1.83 6.32
N ASN A 214 15.92 -1.26 7.48
CA ASN A 214 16.58 -0.09 8.08
C ASN A 214 16.55 1.20 7.22
N LYS A 215 15.66 1.28 6.24
CA LYS A 215 15.42 2.48 5.44
C LYS A 215 14.08 3.08 5.78
N LEU A 216 14.00 4.40 5.76
CA LEU A 216 12.73 5.12 5.85
C LEU A 216 11.96 4.91 4.54
N VAL A 217 10.82 4.23 4.63
CA VAL A 217 9.96 3.96 3.48
C VAL A 217 8.62 4.69 3.54
N GLY A 218 8.31 5.34 4.65
CA GLY A 218 7.06 6.08 4.76
C GLY A 218 6.74 6.53 6.17
N HIS A 219 5.51 6.94 6.37
CA HIS A 219 4.99 7.32 7.68
C HIS A 219 3.50 7.06 7.79
N THR A 220 3.04 6.92 9.02
CA THR A 220 1.64 6.65 9.36
C THR A 220 1.27 7.38 10.66
N GLY A 221 0.01 7.71 10.82
CA GLY A 221 -0.46 8.33 12.06
C GLY A 221 -1.93 8.69 12.04
N GLN A 222 -2.41 9.02 13.22
CA GLN A 222 -3.71 9.62 13.43
C GLN A 222 -3.66 11.09 13.00
N LEU A 223 -4.68 11.55 12.29
CA LEU A 223 -4.86 12.99 12.00
C LEU A 223 -4.92 13.79 13.31
N SER A 224 -4.28 14.95 13.34
CA SER A 224 -4.32 15.83 14.51
C SER A 224 -5.74 16.31 14.79
N TYR A 225 -6.06 16.56 16.07
CA TYR A 225 -7.37 17.09 16.45
C TYR A 225 -7.65 18.46 15.85
N LEU A 226 -6.63 19.30 15.72
CA LEU A 226 -6.77 20.62 15.11
C LEU A 226 -7.24 20.51 13.63
N LEU A 227 -6.59 19.67 12.85
CA LEU A 227 -7.00 19.45 11.46
C LEU A 227 -8.33 18.72 11.34
N LYS A 228 -8.65 17.83 12.28
CA LYS A 228 -9.96 17.20 12.34
C LYS A 228 -11.07 18.25 12.46
N GLU A 229 -10.91 19.20 13.37
CA GLU A 229 -11.87 20.31 13.56
C GLU A 229 -11.89 21.25 12.36
N GLU A 230 -10.74 21.67 11.86
CA GLU A 230 -10.64 22.59 10.71
C GLU A 230 -11.27 22.02 9.43
N LEU A 231 -11.13 20.70 9.21
CA LEU A 231 -11.72 20.01 8.08
C LEU A 231 -13.15 19.53 8.33
N ASP A 232 -13.72 19.82 9.50
CA ASP A 232 -15.08 19.44 9.91
C ASP A 232 -15.32 17.94 9.73
N LEU A 233 -14.50 17.13 10.41
CA LEU A 233 -14.55 15.67 10.36
C LEU A 233 -15.14 15.11 11.65
N SER A 234 -16.13 14.23 11.54
CA SER A 234 -16.78 13.59 12.68
C SER A 234 -15.91 12.52 13.32
N GLU A 235 -15.21 11.74 12.49
CA GLU A 235 -14.43 10.59 12.95
C GLU A 235 -12.93 10.89 13.03
N ASN A 236 -12.20 10.13 13.84
CA ASN A 236 -10.75 10.12 13.79
C ASN A 236 -10.30 9.38 12.53
N LEU A 237 -9.37 9.97 11.82
CA LEU A 237 -8.81 9.37 10.62
C LEU A 237 -7.36 8.97 10.84
N PHE A 238 -6.98 7.85 10.29
CA PHE A 238 -5.61 7.33 10.31
C PHE A 238 -5.10 7.27 8.88
N LEU A 239 -3.98 7.90 8.65
CA LEU A 239 -3.39 8.12 7.35
C LEU A 239 -2.03 7.45 7.27
N SER A 240 -1.71 6.92 6.13
CA SER A 240 -0.39 6.35 5.86
C SER A 240 0.07 6.74 4.47
N GLN A 241 1.39 6.89 4.32
CA GLN A 241 2.03 7.14 3.04
C GLN A 241 3.32 6.34 2.94
N ILE A 242 3.51 5.65 1.82
CA ILE A 242 4.66 4.79 1.55
C ILE A 242 5.29 5.22 0.23
N TYR A 243 6.59 5.50 0.26
CA TYR A 243 7.39 5.84 -0.92
C TYR A 243 7.79 4.57 -1.64
N LEU A 244 7.16 4.30 -2.77
CA LEU A 244 7.31 3.03 -3.47
C LEU A 244 8.70 2.87 -4.12
N GLU A 245 9.38 3.97 -4.42
CA GLU A 245 10.74 3.94 -4.98
C GLU A 245 11.80 3.50 -3.96
N GLU A 246 11.52 3.64 -2.67
CA GLU A 246 12.43 3.24 -1.58
C GLU A 246 12.31 1.76 -1.21
N LEU A 247 11.33 1.05 -1.77
CA LEU A 247 11.07 -0.35 -1.47
C LEU A 247 11.90 -1.29 -2.35
N ASN A 248 12.44 -2.33 -1.73
CA ASN A 248 12.99 -3.47 -2.46
C ASN A 248 11.88 -4.47 -2.77
N PHE A 249 11.54 -4.62 -4.06
CA PHE A 249 10.48 -5.53 -4.51
C PHE A 249 10.98 -6.94 -4.84
N GLU A 250 12.29 -7.19 -4.77
CA GLU A 250 12.84 -8.53 -4.92
C GLU A 250 12.40 -9.38 -3.71
N GLY A 251 11.50 -10.32 -3.93
CA GLY A 251 11.00 -11.23 -2.89
C GLY A 251 9.62 -10.91 -2.30
N LEU A 252 8.99 -9.77 -2.59
CA LEU A 252 7.62 -9.48 -2.12
C LEU A 252 6.56 -10.50 -2.59
N ASN A 253 6.81 -11.19 -3.69
CA ASN A 253 5.90 -12.20 -4.25
C ASN A 253 6.17 -13.63 -3.78
N THR A 254 7.18 -13.86 -2.97
CA THR A 254 7.50 -15.20 -2.47
C THR A 254 6.76 -15.48 -1.17
N SER A 255 5.48 -15.84 -1.25
CA SER A 255 4.83 -16.51 -0.13
C SER A 255 5.36 -17.95 -0.08
N ASN A 256 6.27 -18.21 0.84
CA ASN A 256 6.66 -19.58 1.14
C ASN A 256 5.46 -20.26 1.84
N TYR A 257 4.76 -21.11 1.11
CA TYR A 257 3.75 -21.95 1.71
C TYR A 257 4.39 -22.84 2.78
N LYS A 258 3.91 -22.71 4.01
CA LYS A 258 4.19 -23.65 5.09
C LYS A 258 2.90 -24.45 5.35
N PRO A 259 2.92 -25.78 5.28
CA PRO A 259 1.75 -26.55 5.64
C PRO A 259 1.37 -26.29 7.09
N LEU A 260 0.07 -26.24 7.36
CA LEU A 260 -0.41 -26.09 8.74
C LEU A 260 -0.01 -27.33 9.55
N SER A 261 0.44 -27.11 10.77
CA SER A 261 0.72 -28.21 11.69
C SER A 261 -0.58 -28.95 12.08
N HIS A 262 -0.51 -30.27 12.17
CA HIS A 262 -1.61 -31.14 12.61
C HIS A 262 -1.65 -31.31 14.15
N TYR A 263 -0.65 -30.82 14.86
CA TYR A 263 -0.55 -30.97 16.31
C TYR A 263 -1.35 -29.89 17.07
N PRO A 264 -1.82 -30.16 18.28
CA PRO A 264 -2.59 -29.20 19.06
C PRO A 264 -1.75 -27.99 19.48
N PHE A 265 -2.42 -26.85 19.64
CA PHE A 265 -1.81 -25.66 20.18
C PHE A 265 -1.65 -25.75 21.69
N ILE A 266 -0.59 -25.14 22.21
CA ILE A 266 -0.44 -24.75 23.60
C ILE A 266 -0.55 -23.24 23.71
N LYS A 267 -1.01 -22.75 24.86
CA LYS A 267 -1.24 -21.34 25.12
C LYS A 267 -0.57 -20.94 26.42
N PHE A 268 0.19 -19.84 26.38
CA PHE A 268 0.75 -19.18 27.54
C PHE A 268 0.24 -17.75 27.62
N ASP A 269 -0.22 -17.34 28.79
CA ASP A 269 -0.54 -15.96 29.11
C ASP A 269 0.48 -15.50 30.18
N LEU A 270 1.36 -14.58 29.81
CA LEU A 270 2.46 -14.09 30.63
C LEU A 270 2.28 -12.61 30.86
N SER A 271 2.41 -12.16 32.12
CA SER A 271 2.39 -10.75 32.48
C SER A 271 3.74 -10.33 33.04
N PHE A 272 4.33 -9.31 32.47
CA PHE A 272 5.62 -8.78 32.88
C PHE A 272 5.49 -7.35 33.37
N LYS A 273 6.20 -7.05 34.46
CA LYS A 273 6.44 -5.67 34.84
C LYS A 273 7.64 -5.14 34.07
N VAL A 274 7.39 -4.15 33.24
CA VAL A 274 8.39 -3.60 32.31
C VAL A 274 8.57 -2.10 32.55
N ASN A 275 9.69 -1.55 32.09
CA ASN A 275 9.87 -0.10 32.01
C ASN A 275 8.84 0.51 31.06
N ARG A 276 8.34 1.71 31.34
CA ARG A 276 7.33 2.38 30.51
C ARG A 276 7.77 2.57 29.07
N ASP A 277 9.06 2.83 28.84
CA ASP A 277 9.62 3.12 27.52
C ASP A 277 9.95 1.87 26.70
N LEU A 278 9.83 0.66 27.28
CA LEU A 278 10.11 -0.58 26.56
C LEU A 278 9.10 -0.80 25.44
N ASN A 279 9.57 -0.98 24.22
CA ASN A 279 8.69 -1.30 23.10
C ASN A 279 8.19 -2.75 23.17
N ALA A 280 6.88 -2.95 23.23
CA ALA A 280 6.28 -4.28 23.28
C ALA A 280 6.65 -5.16 22.07
N ASN A 281 6.92 -4.54 20.91
CA ASN A 281 7.38 -5.25 19.72
C ASN A 281 8.71 -5.98 19.93
N ASP A 282 9.62 -5.41 20.71
CA ASP A 282 10.93 -6.01 20.94
C ASP A 282 10.78 -7.34 21.69
N LEU A 283 9.83 -7.41 22.64
CA LEU A 283 9.50 -8.66 23.33
C LEU A 283 8.85 -9.68 22.36
N ILE A 284 7.91 -9.21 21.53
CA ILE A 284 7.24 -10.09 20.56
C ILE A 284 8.26 -10.69 19.60
N GLN A 285 9.15 -9.87 19.02
CA GLN A 285 10.19 -10.34 18.10
C GLN A 285 11.13 -11.35 18.76
N GLU A 286 11.49 -11.13 20.04
CA GLU A 286 12.36 -12.08 20.74
C GLU A 286 11.65 -13.45 20.94
N VAL A 287 10.37 -13.44 21.28
CA VAL A 287 9.59 -14.69 21.39
C VAL A 287 9.42 -15.36 20.02
N GLU A 288 9.18 -14.60 18.96
CA GLU A 288 9.11 -15.12 17.59
C GLU A 288 10.43 -15.79 17.18
N ASN A 289 11.57 -15.18 17.52
CA ASN A 289 12.89 -15.73 17.25
C ASN A 289 13.14 -17.02 18.02
N LEU A 290 12.70 -17.10 19.29
CA LEU A 290 12.82 -18.31 20.09
C LEU A 290 11.96 -19.46 19.55
N LEU A 291 10.81 -19.14 19.00
CA LEU A 291 9.83 -20.10 18.46
C LEU A 291 9.82 -20.21 16.95
N GLN A 292 10.89 -19.81 16.26
CA GLN A 292 10.95 -19.74 14.80
C GLN A 292 10.64 -21.05 14.06
N ASN A 293 10.85 -22.19 14.73
CA ASN A 293 10.58 -23.54 14.20
C ASN A 293 9.16 -24.02 14.48
N ASN A 294 8.34 -23.22 15.14
CA ASN A 294 6.97 -23.51 15.49
C ASN A 294 6.00 -22.68 14.67
N GLU A 295 4.77 -23.13 14.55
CA GLU A 295 3.66 -22.27 14.18
C GLU A 295 3.23 -21.49 15.42
N ASN A 296 3.34 -20.17 15.40
CA ASN A 296 3.07 -19.32 16.56
C ASN A 296 2.21 -18.11 16.22
N SER A 297 1.53 -17.59 17.23
CA SER A 297 0.80 -16.33 17.22
C SER A 297 1.01 -15.64 18.57
N ILE A 298 1.62 -14.46 18.54
CA ILE A 298 1.95 -13.71 19.75
C ILE A 298 1.24 -12.37 19.70
N LYS A 299 0.59 -11.99 20.79
CA LYS A 299 -0.11 -10.70 20.88
C LYS A 299 -0.10 -10.16 22.30
N VAL A 300 -0.06 -8.85 22.39
CA VAL A 300 -0.35 -8.15 23.65
C VAL A 300 -1.85 -8.23 23.90
N PHE A 301 -2.25 -8.67 25.09
CA PHE A 301 -3.66 -8.73 25.48
C PHE A 301 -3.98 -7.77 26.63
N ASP A 302 -2.95 -7.28 27.34
CA ASP A 302 -3.09 -6.33 28.43
C ASP A 302 -1.89 -5.38 28.47
N ASP A 303 -2.12 -4.09 28.70
CA ASP A 303 -1.09 -3.06 28.84
C ASP A 303 -1.58 -1.99 29.81
N TYR A 304 -1.17 -2.10 31.06
CA TYR A 304 -1.57 -1.19 32.13
C TYR A 304 -0.38 -0.37 32.63
N ALA A 305 -0.45 0.94 32.39
CA ALA A 305 0.63 1.88 32.71
C ALA A 305 0.53 2.42 34.13
N PHE A 306 1.68 2.46 34.86
CA PHE A 306 1.93 3.19 36.07
C PHE A 306 2.84 4.40 35.79
N GLU A 307 3.22 5.16 36.82
CA GLU A 307 4.06 6.35 36.63
C GLU A 307 5.40 6.04 35.94
N LYS A 308 6.14 5.02 36.36
CA LYS A 308 7.48 4.66 35.83
C LYS A 308 7.54 3.28 35.19
N THR A 309 6.57 2.43 35.41
CA THR A 309 6.51 1.07 34.92
C THR A 309 5.16 0.80 34.28
N ARG A 310 5.03 -0.30 33.58
CA ARG A 310 3.75 -0.82 33.13
C ARG A 310 3.72 -2.34 33.23
N ASN A 311 2.54 -2.89 33.38
CA ASN A 311 2.31 -4.32 33.27
C ASN A 311 1.92 -4.63 31.83
N LEU A 312 2.68 -5.49 31.20
CA LEU A 312 2.48 -5.90 29.82
C LEU A 312 2.12 -7.39 29.76
N GLY A 313 0.88 -7.68 29.40
CA GLY A 313 0.36 -9.03 29.21
C GLY A 313 0.58 -9.53 27.78
N ILE A 314 1.31 -10.63 27.62
CA ILE A 314 1.59 -11.26 26.32
C ILE A 314 0.92 -12.63 26.26
N ARG A 315 0.13 -12.87 25.24
CA ARG A 315 -0.45 -14.17 24.91
C ARG A 315 0.37 -14.82 23.81
N ILE A 316 0.86 -16.01 24.07
CA ILE A 316 1.65 -16.83 23.17
C ILE A 316 0.85 -18.08 22.86
N ILE A 317 0.51 -18.29 21.59
CA ILE A 317 -0.13 -19.51 21.11
C ILE A 317 0.87 -20.16 20.16
N THR A 318 1.29 -21.39 20.45
CA THR A 318 2.31 -22.07 19.64
C THR A 318 2.00 -23.56 19.48
N ARG A 319 2.46 -24.16 18.40
CA ARG A 319 2.46 -25.62 18.16
C ARG A 319 3.68 -26.05 17.37
N SER A 320 4.13 -27.26 17.63
CA SER A 320 5.23 -27.89 16.88
C SER A 320 4.77 -28.37 15.50
N TYR A 321 5.69 -28.47 14.56
CA TYR A 321 5.49 -29.21 13.30
C TYR A 321 5.84 -30.69 13.42
N GLU A 322 6.45 -31.14 14.55
CA GLU A 322 7.04 -32.45 14.68
C GLU A 322 6.31 -33.35 15.66
N LYS A 323 5.78 -32.81 16.76
CA LYS A 323 5.19 -33.58 17.86
C LYS A 323 4.12 -32.83 18.63
N THR A 324 3.26 -33.57 19.35
CA THR A 324 2.41 -32.98 20.40
C THR A 324 3.25 -32.69 21.62
N TYR A 325 3.13 -31.47 22.18
CA TYR A 325 3.81 -31.09 23.41
C TYR A 325 3.17 -31.75 24.63
N ASN A 326 4.01 -32.28 25.49
CA ASN A 326 3.63 -32.83 26.80
C ASN A 326 3.88 -31.77 27.92
N GLU A 327 3.56 -32.07 29.15
CA GLU A 327 3.73 -31.14 30.29
C GLU A 327 5.20 -30.72 30.51
N LYS A 328 6.14 -31.61 30.28
CA LYS A 328 7.59 -31.30 30.36
C LYS A 328 8.01 -30.32 29.28
N ASP A 329 7.62 -30.59 28.01
CA ASP A 329 7.88 -29.70 26.89
C ASP A 329 7.29 -28.30 27.16
N ASN A 330 6.06 -28.24 27.69
CA ASN A 330 5.40 -26.97 28.04
C ASN A 330 6.18 -26.16 29.07
N THR A 331 6.66 -26.84 30.11
CA THR A 331 7.46 -26.21 31.16
C THR A 331 8.81 -25.74 30.67
N GLU A 332 9.47 -26.51 29.82
CA GLU A 332 10.75 -26.14 29.19
C GLU A 332 10.59 -24.92 28.28
N ILE A 333 9.57 -24.87 27.42
CA ILE A 333 9.28 -23.73 26.54
C ILE A 333 8.98 -22.48 27.38
N LEU A 334 8.15 -22.61 28.40
CA LEU A 334 7.79 -21.51 29.30
C LEU A 334 9.04 -20.93 29.97
N ASN A 335 9.85 -21.79 30.59
CA ASN A 335 11.07 -21.35 31.28
C ASN A 335 12.05 -20.69 30.30
N MET A 336 12.25 -21.28 29.12
CA MET A 336 13.10 -20.69 28.07
C MET A 336 12.65 -19.27 27.68
N ILE A 337 11.36 -19.06 27.50
CA ILE A 337 10.81 -17.73 27.16
C ILE A 337 11.01 -16.76 28.32
N VAL A 338 10.61 -17.15 29.54
CA VAL A 338 10.71 -16.30 30.73
C VAL A 338 12.16 -15.93 31.01
N ASP A 339 13.07 -16.90 31.06
CA ASP A 339 14.49 -16.65 31.33
C ASP A 339 15.14 -15.73 30.30
N LYS A 340 14.81 -15.93 29.03
CA LYS A 340 15.32 -15.10 27.94
C LYS A 340 14.81 -13.67 28.00
N LEU A 341 13.51 -13.47 28.21
CA LEU A 341 12.92 -12.15 28.28
C LEU A 341 13.39 -11.39 29.54
N THR A 342 13.42 -12.05 30.68
CA THR A 342 13.86 -11.43 31.94
C THR A 342 15.32 -11.03 31.88
N SER A 343 16.18 -11.88 31.34
CA SER A 343 17.61 -11.59 31.22
C SER A 343 17.93 -10.49 30.17
N LYS A 344 17.25 -10.52 29.04
CA LYS A 344 17.54 -9.57 27.93
C LYS A 344 17.02 -8.17 28.20
N PHE A 345 15.80 -8.07 28.74
CA PHE A 345 15.10 -6.78 28.92
C PHE A 345 15.10 -6.27 30.38
N ASN A 346 15.71 -7.01 31.32
CA ASN A 346 15.73 -6.69 32.72
C ASN A 346 14.31 -6.42 33.30
N ILE A 347 13.39 -7.33 32.98
CA ILE A 347 11.97 -7.29 33.37
C ILE A 347 11.65 -8.41 34.38
N THR A 348 10.55 -8.29 35.08
CA THR A 348 10.10 -9.28 36.07
C THR A 348 8.74 -9.86 35.68
N LEU A 349 8.61 -11.19 35.80
CA LEU A 349 7.30 -11.85 35.69
C LEU A 349 6.46 -11.51 36.90
N ASN A 350 5.17 -11.15 36.68
CA ASN A 350 4.20 -10.88 37.78
C ASN A 350 3.56 -12.15 38.30
#